data_c64a39439e8852c1b7d2ea0eb95165bf
#
_entry.id   c64a39439e8852c1b7d2ea0eb95165bf
#
_cell.length_a   1.000
_cell.length_b   1.000
_cell.length_c   1.000
_cell.angle_alpha   90.00
_cell.angle_beta   90.00
_cell.angle_gamma   90.00
#
_symmetry.space_group_name_H-M   'P 1'
#
loop_
_entity.id
_entity.type
_entity.pdbx_description
1 polymer ?
#
loop_
_entity_poly.entity_id
_entity_poly.type
_entity_poly.pdbx_seq_one_letter_code
_entity_poly.pdbx_strand_id
1 'polypeptide(L)'
;MRYLARAFNAHDNVALRHVTTPSARRDLLQMRSEAVNLHLDRCQRQPAGDYLCSFVHDYPRAMHMAPNEHGAATFIVAPALRPGWYMYALLGCG
;
A
#
# COMPACT_ATOMS: atom_id res chain seq x y z
N MET A 1 3.11 4.90 7.17
CA MET A 1 3.30 3.78 6.23
C MET A 1 2.89 2.46 6.82
N ARG A 2 3.40 2.12 7.99
CA ARG A 2 2.99 0.89 8.68
C ARG A 2 1.50 0.87 9.01
N TYR A 3 0.92 2.04 9.26
CA TYR A 3 -0.50 2.18 9.49
C TYR A 3 -1.33 1.69 8.30
N LEU A 4 -0.93 2.06 7.08
CA LEU A 4 -1.62 1.61 5.86
C LEU A 4 -1.56 0.09 5.73
N ALA A 5 -0.39 -0.51 5.96
CA ALA A 5 -0.22 -1.96 5.87
C ALA A 5 -1.09 -2.68 6.92
N ARG A 6 -1.11 -2.18 8.15
CA ARG A 6 -1.96 -2.76 9.21
C ARG A 6 -3.44 -2.66 8.87
N ALA A 7 -3.88 -1.51 8.38
CA ALA A 7 -5.27 -1.30 7.99
C ALA A 7 -5.67 -2.21 6.83
N PHE A 8 -4.80 -2.35 5.84
CA PHE A 8 -5.01 -3.25 4.71
C PHE A 8 -5.16 -4.69 5.17
N ASN A 9 -4.23 -5.18 6.00
CA ASN A 9 -4.24 -6.56 6.48
C ASN A 9 -5.44 -6.86 7.39
N ALA A 10 -5.87 -5.87 8.17
CA ALA A 10 -7.02 -5.99 9.05
C ALA A 10 -8.36 -5.78 8.35
N HIS A 11 -8.37 -5.48 7.05
CA HIS A 11 -9.57 -5.12 6.29
C HIS A 11 -10.32 -3.92 6.88
N ASP A 12 -9.58 -2.99 7.46
CA ASP A 12 -10.13 -1.78 8.07
C ASP A 12 -10.27 -0.68 7.03
N ASN A 13 -11.40 -0.67 6.33
CA ASN A 13 -11.65 0.28 5.26
C ASN A 13 -11.81 1.70 5.77
N VAL A 14 -12.29 1.88 6.99
CA VAL A 14 -12.39 3.21 7.61
C VAL A 14 -11.00 3.81 7.81
N ALA A 15 -10.09 3.02 8.38
CA ALA A 15 -8.70 3.46 8.56
C ALA A 15 -8.02 3.77 7.23
N LEU A 16 -8.25 2.96 6.18
CA LEU A 16 -7.70 3.22 4.85
C LEU A 16 -8.19 4.55 4.26
N ARG A 17 -9.44 4.93 4.51
CA ARG A 17 -9.97 6.21 4.02
C ARG A 17 -9.21 7.41 4.56
N HIS A 18 -8.65 7.32 5.75
CA HIS A 18 -7.93 8.42 6.36
C HIS A 18 -6.58 8.72 5.73
N VAL A 19 -6.01 7.75 5.01
CA VAL A 19 -4.65 7.85 4.49
C VAL A 19 -4.56 7.63 2.98
N THR A 20 -5.68 7.46 2.28
CA THR A 20 -5.68 7.20 0.84
C THR A 20 -6.59 8.16 0.10
N THR A 21 -6.19 8.47 -1.14
CA THR A 21 -7.10 9.07 -2.11
C THR A 21 -8.15 8.05 -2.56
N PRO A 22 -9.30 8.48 -3.10
CA PRO A 22 -10.30 7.52 -3.60
C PRO A 22 -9.76 6.55 -4.66
N SER A 23 -8.92 7.04 -5.58
CA SER A 23 -8.34 6.17 -6.63
C SER A 23 -7.33 5.20 -6.04
N ALA A 24 -6.46 5.64 -5.13
CA ALA A 24 -5.50 4.77 -4.45
C ALA A 24 -6.21 3.69 -3.63
N ARG A 25 -7.27 4.07 -2.93
CA ARG A 25 -8.07 3.12 -2.15
C ARG A 25 -8.71 2.07 -3.05
N ARG A 26 -9.25 2.46 -4.20
CA ARG A 26 -9.82 1.53 -5.17
C ARG A 26 -8.80 0.50 -5.61
N ASP A 27 -7.59 0.97 -5.95
CA ASP A 27 -6.51 0.10 -6.41
C ASP A 27 -6.06 -0.85 -5.30
N LEU A 28 -5.96 -0.36 -4.07
CA LEU A 28 -5.65 -1.20 -2.91
C LEU A 28 -6.70 -2.29 -2.69
N LEU A 29 -7.96 -1.95 -2.81
CA LEU A 29 -9.05 -2.91 -2.62
C LEU A 29 -9.05 -3.98 -3.71
N GLN A 30 -8.65 -3.62 -4.93
CA GLN A 30 -8.46 -4.60 -5.99
C GLN A 30 -7.30 -5.56 -5.71
N MET A 31 -6.25 -5.08 -5.06
CA MET A 31 -5.11 -5.92 -4.68
C MET A 31 -5.46 -7.01 -3.67
N ARG A 32 -6.54 -6.85 -2.89
CA ARG A 32 -6.87 -7.80 -1.81
C ARG A 32 -7.07 -9.22 -2.28
N SER A 33 -7.54 -9.42 -3.51
CA SER A 33 -7.70 -10.76 -4.06
C SER A 33 -6.38 -11.46 -4.35
N GLU A 34 -5.28 -10.72 -4.43
CA GLU A 34 -3.97 -11.21 -4.83
C GLU A 34 -2.89 -10.99 -3.78
N ALA A 35 -3.18 -10.25 -2.72
CA ALA A 35 -2.18 -9.83 -1.76
C ALA A 35 -2.65 -10.05 -0.33
N VAL A 36 -1.82 -10.71 0.46
CA VAL A 36 -2.00 -10.88 1.91
C VAL A 36 -0.69 -10.53 2.61
N ASN A 37 -0.75 -10.24 3.90
CA ASN A 37 0.43 -9.91 4.70
C ASN A 37 1.23 -8.76 4.10
N LEU A 38 0.56 -7.69 3.74
CA LEU A 38 1.21 -6.50 3.23
C LEU A 38 2.13 -5.90 4.31
N HIS A 39 3.35 -5.60 3.97
CA HIS A 39 4.28 -4.94 4.87
C HIS A 39 5.20 -3.99 4.14
N LEU A 40 5.60 -2.95 4.85
CA LEU A 40 6.47 -1.93 4.32
C LEU A 40 7.90 -2.48 4.18
N ASP A 41 8.47 -2.29 3.00
CA ASP A 41 9.88 -2.57 2.78
C ASP A 41 10.72 -1.32 3.05
N ARG A 42 10.51 -0.26 2.26
CA ARG A 42 11.22 1.00 2.48
C ARG A 42 10.49 2.17 1.83
N CYS A 43 10.81 3.39 2.29
CA CYS A 43 10.39 4.63 1.65
C CYS A 43 11.61 5.43 1.23
N GLN A 44 11.53 6.08 0.07
CA GLN A 44 12.58 6.92 -0.46
C GLN A 44 12.03 8.32 -0.74
N ARG A 45 12.68 9.33 -0.17
CA ARG A 45 12.30 10.72 -0.41
C ARG A 45 12.58 11.11 -1.85
N GLN A 46 11.63 11.82 -2.46
CA GLN A 46 11.75 12.34 -3.82
C GLN A 46 12.12 13.84 -3.78
N PRO A 47 12.74 14.37 -4.86
CA PRO A 47 13.11 15.80 -4.91
C PRO A 47 11.92 16.74 -4.72
N ALA A 48 10.73 16.34 -5.11
CA ALA A 48 9.51 17.15 -4.97
C ALA A 48 8.95 17.18 -3.54
N GLY A 49 9.53 16.42 -2.60
CA GLY A 49 9.10 16.39 -1.21
C GLY A 49 8.12 15.29 -0.86
N ASP A 50 7.69 14.50 -1.82
CA ASP A 50 6.92 13.29 -1.58
C ASP A 50 7.85 12.09 -1.38
N TYR A 51 7.27 10.92 -1.13
CA TYR A 51 8.01 9.68 -0.92
C TYR A 51 7.50 8.59 -1.83
N LEU A 52 8.42 7.77 -2.34
CA LEU A 52 8.08 6.48 -2.94
C LEU A 52 8.25 5.42 -1.86
N CYS A 53 7.17 4.72 -1.55
CA CYS A 53 7.18 3.65 -0.55
C CYS A 53 6.92 2.32 -1.22
N SER A 54 7.83 1.38 -1.02
CA SER A 54 7.72 0.02 -1.55
C SER A 54 7.18 -0.89 -0.46
N PHE A 55 6.18 -1.68 -0.82
CA PHE A 55 5.58 -2.70 0.03
C PHE A 55 5.79 -4.05 -0.63
N VAL A 56 5.91 -5.07 0.17
CA VAL A 56 5.92 -6.46 -0.28
C VAL A 56 4.74 -7.19 0.35
N HIS A 57 4.28 -8.24 -0.31
CA HIS A 57 3.15 -9.02 0.17
C HIS A 57 3.30 -10.47 -0.26
N ASP A 58 2.61 -11.34 0.44
CA ASP A 58 2.48 -12.74 0.06
C ASP A 58 1.26 -12.91 -0.85
N TYR A 59 1.19 -14.05 -1.51
CA TYR A 59 0.02 -14.41 -2.31
C TYR A 59 -0.90 -15.32 -1.50
N PRO A 60 -2.22 -15.23 -1.68
CA PRO A 60 -3.15 -16.17 -1.06
C PRO A 60 -2.86 -17.61 -1.48
N ARG A 61 -3.11 -18.55 -0.57
CA ARG A 61 -2.91 -19.98 -0.85
C ARG A 61 -3.66 -20.46 -2.09
N ALA A 62 -4.84 -19.89 -2.33
CA ALA A 62 -5.66 -20.27 -3.49
C ALA A 62 -4.99 -19.99 -4.83
N MET A 63 -3.97 -19.14 -4.87
CA MET A 63 -3.22 -18.85 -6.09
C MET A 63 -2.14 -19.88 -6.40
N HIS A 64 -1.83 -20.78 -5.47
CA HIS A 64 -0.84 -21.84 -5.64
C HIS A 64 0.53 -21.34 -6.10
N MET A 65 0.93 -20.17 -5.61
CA MET A 65 2.26 -19.63 -5.91
C MET A 65 3.33 -20.37 -5.11
N ALA A 66 4.57 -20.34 -5.61
CA ALA A 66 5.70 -20.95 -4.90
C ALA A 66 5.89 -20.28 -3.54
N PRO A 67 6.32 -21.02 -2.49
CA PRO A 67 6.43 -20.47 -1.13
C PRO A 67 7.35 -19.26 -1.00
N ASN A 68 8.34 -19.13 -1.89
CA ASN A 68 9.30 -18.02 -1.88
C ASN A 68 8.92 -16.89 -2.84
N GLU A 69 7.76 -16.97 -3.49
CA GLU A 69 7.30 -15.90 -4.37
C GLU A 69 6.58 -14.84 -3.56
N HIS A 70 6.95 -13.59 -3.81
CA HIS A 70 6.36 -12.41 -3.16
C HIS A 70 6.02 -11.39 -4.23
N GLY A 71 4.95 -10.65 -3.99
CA GLY A 71 4.59 -9.52 -4.82
C GLY A 71 5.10 -8.22 -4.22
N ALA A 72 5.11 -7.18 -5.04
CA ALA A 72 5.52 -5.85 -4.62
C ALA A 72 4.54 -4.81 -5.15
N ALA A 73 4.36 -3.73 -4.39
CA ALA A 73 3.58 -2.57 -4.80
C ALA A 73 4.32 -1.31 -4.37
N THR A 74 4.31 -0.29 -5.22
CA THR A 74 4.95 0.98 -4.93
C THR A 74 3.89 2.07 -4.86
N PHE A 75 3.92 2.83 -3.78
CA PHE A 75 2.97 3.92 -3.55
C PHE A 75 3.72 5.25 -3.51
N ILE A 76 3.09 6.28 -4.07
CA ILE A 76 3.50 7.66 -3.84
C ILE A 76 2.79 8.15 -2.58
N VAL A 77 3.58 8.68 -1.65
CA VAL A 77 3.09 9.25 -0.41
C VAL A 77 3.37 10.73 -0.43
N ALA A 78 2.33 11.52 -0.35
CA ALA A 78 2.44 12.97 -0.39
C ALA A 78 1.73 13.58 0.82
N PRO A 79 2.13 14.79 1.26
CA PRO A 79 1.41 15.50 2.30
C PRO A 79 -0.03 15.76 1.86
N ALA A 80 -0.98 15.51 2.76
CA ALA A 80 -2.36 15.90 2.54
C ALA A 80 -2.52 17.42 2.72
N LEU A 81 -3.70 17.94 2.34
CA LEU A 81 -4.02 19.34 2.58
C LEU A 81 -4.01 19.70 4.07
N ARG A 82 -4.27 18.72 4.93
CA ARG A 82 -4.15 18.90 6.38
C ARG A 82 -2.74 18.57 6.82
N PRO A 83 -2.06 19.43 7.60
CA PRO A 83 -0.73 19.12 8.13
C PRO A 83 -0.71 17.82 8.93
N GLY A 84 0.33 17.03 8.75
CA GLY A 84 0.52 15.77 9.46
C GLY A 84 -0.16 14.55 8.83
N TRP A 85 -0.94 14.74 7.78
CA TRP A 85 -1.60 13.64 7.07
C TRP A 85 -0.92 13.42 5.73
N TYR A 86 -0.88 12.16 5.31
CA TYR A 86 -0.31 11.77 4.03
C TYR A 86 -1.35 11.02 3.21
N MET A 87 -1.38 11.35 1.93
CA MET A 87 -2.20 10.63 0.96
C MET A 87 -1.32 9.65 0.21
N TYR A 88 -1.91 8.54 -0.18
CA TYR A 88 -1.21 7.49 -0.91
C TYR A 88 -1.82 7.34 -2.29
N ALA A 89 -0.97 7.29 -3.28
CA ALA A 89 -1.36 6.96 -4.65
C ALA A 89 -0.59 5.71 -5.06
N LEU A 90 -1.29 4.72 -5.55
CA LEU A 90 -0.65 3.51 -6.07
C LEU A 90 0.02 3.85 -7.40
N LEU A 91 1.34 3.69 -7.45
CA LEU A 91 2.10 3.95 -8.66
C LEU A 91 2.14 2.75 -9.59
N GLY A 92 2.22 1.55 -9.02
CA GLY A 92 2.22 0.31 -9.78
C GLY A 92 2.34 -0.91 -8.90
N CYS A 93 2.01 -2.07 -9.48
CA CYS A 93 2.18 -3.38 -8.86
C CYS A 93 3.18 -4.17 -9.70
N GLY A 94 4.18 -4.67 -9.05
CA GLY A 94 5.22 -5.42 -9.76
C GLY A 94 5.48 -6.78 -9.18
#